data_dc3bb65e173382601ec902fab4a576d9
#
_entry.id   dc3bb65e173382601ec902fab4a576d9
#
_cell.length_a   1.000
_cell.length_b   1.000
_cell.length_c   1.000
_cell.angle_alpha   90.00
_cell.angle_beta   90.00
_cell.angle_gamma   90.00
#
_symmetry.space_group_name_H-M   'P 1'
#
loop_
_entity.id
_entity.type
_entity.pdbx_description
1 polymer ?
#
loop_
_entity_poly.entity_id
_entity_poly.type
_entity_poly.pdbx_seq_one_letter_code
_entity_poly.pdbx_strand_id
1 'polypeptide(L)'
;MKKLRVLVAEDHAAVRSSVVRLLSKNYDVVGTVNDGRALLEAVHTSEPDVLVVDLSLPVITGIEAASILKKMDCPSKIVFLTVHNDADFVRAAHDAGALGYVLKQQMTTDLPEAIDKAFAGEQFTSPSVRDV
;
A
#
# COMPACT_ATOMS: atom_id res chain seq x y z
N MET A 1 11.54 -8.42 19.18
CA MET A 1 10.29 -8.49 18.41
C MET A 1 10.58 -8.43 16.93
N LYS A 2 9.87 -9.23 16.17
CA LYS A 2 10.00 -9.17 14.72
C LYS A 2 9.35 -7.90 14.17
N LYS A 3 10.02 -7.26 13.24
CA LYS A 3 9.44 -6.15 12.51
C LYS A 3 8.38 -6.66 11.54
N LEU A 4 7.35 -5.86 11.29
CA LEU A 4 6.38 -6.16 10.24
C LEU A 4 7.08 -6.22 8.89
N ARG A 5 6.71 -7.18 8.07
CA ARG A 5 7.26 -7.38 6.73
C ARG A 5 6.41 -6.62 5.73
N VAL A 6 7.03 -5.70 5.00
CA VAL A 6 6.32 -4.80 4.09
C VAL A 6 6.88 -4.94 2.68
N LEU A 7 5.99 -5.10 1.72
CA LEU A 7 6.33 -5.11 0.29
C LEU A 7 5.86 -3.80 -0.32
N VAL A 8 6.73 -3.13 -1.07
CA VAL A 8 6.44 -1.83 -1.68
C VAL A 8 6.30 -1.96 -3.18
N ALA A 9 5.18 -1.47 -3.73
CA ALA A 9 4.93 -1.43 -5.16
C ALA A 9 4.77 0.02 -5.61
N GLU A 10 5.77 0.54 -6.33
CA GLU A 10 5.84 1.93 -6.76
C GLU A 10 6.70 2.03 -8.01
N ASP A 11 6.19 2.62 -9.08
CA ASP A 11 6.91 2.68 -10.35
C ASP A 11 7.89 3.86 -10.46
N HIS A 12 7.70 4.92 -9.67
CA HIS A 12 8.63 6.07 -9.67
C HIS A 12 9.81 5.77 -8.77
N ALA A 13 11.00 5.66 -9.36
CA ALA A 13 12.21 5.27 -8.61
C ALA A 13 12.50 6.18 -7.42
N ALA A 14 12.35 7.50 -7.58
CA ALA A 14 12.61 8.44 -6.49
C ALA A 14 11.64 8.28 -5.33
N VAL A 15 10.35 8.11 -5.63
CA VAL A 15 9.33 7.88 -4.60
C VAL A 15 9.58 6.54 -3.91
N ARG A 16 9.86 5.50 -4.69
CA ARG A 16 10.15 4.17 -4.15
C ARG A 16 11.32 4.22 -3.17
N SER A 17 12.41 4.91 -3.54
CA SER A 17 13.57 5.05 -2.65
C SER A 17 13.22 5.78 -1.37
N SER A 18 12.39 6.83 -1.47
CA SER A 18 11.96 7.59 -0.29
C SER A 18 11.11 6.74 0.64
N VAL A 19 10.21 5.93 0.08
CA VAL A 19 9.36 5.03 0.87
C VAL A 19 10.23 4.00 1.60
N VAL A 20 11.16 3.37 0.89
CA VAL A 20 12.05 2.37 1.49
C VAL A 20 12.86 2.98 2.63
N ARG A 21 13.41 4.18 2.40
CA ARG A 21 14.20 4.88 3.44
C ARG A 21 13.34 5.19 4.67
N LEU A 22 12.12 5.66 4.44
CA LEU A 22 11.19 5.98 5.51
C LEU A 22 10.85 4.74 6.35
N LEU A 23 10.60 3.61 5.69
CA LEU A 23 10.09 2.42 6.37
C LEU A 23 11.18 1.54 6.98
N SER A 24 12.40 1.58 6.44
CA SER A 24 13.45 0.63 6.83
C SER A 24 13.89 0.74 8.29
N LYS A 25 13.60 1.84 8.96
CA LYS A 25 13.97 2.01 10.38
C LYS A 25 13.12 1.13 11.29
N ASN A 26 11.84 0.98 10.99
CA ASN A 26 10.89 0.31 11.89
C ASN A 26 10.23 -0.92 11.27
N TYR A 27 10.41 -1.15 9.98
CA TYR A 27 9.79 -2.26 9.26
C TYR A 27 10.82 -3.02 8.47
N ASP A 28 10.52 -4.28 8.19
CA ASP A 28 11.36 -5.12 7.32
C ASP A 28 10.80 -5.00 5.90
N VAL A 29 11.45 -4.19 5.06
CA VAL A 29 11.04 -4.04 3.67
C VAL A 29 11.57 -5.25 2.91
N VAL A 30 10.69 -6.21 2.63
CA VAL A 30 11.08 -7.51 2.06
C VAL A 30 11.29 -7.46 0.57
N GLY A 31 10.86 -6.40 -0.09
CA GLY A 31 11.08 -6.24 -1.52
C GLY A 31 10.40 -5.00 -2.06
N THR A 32 10.79 -4.65 -3.29
CA THR A 32 10.15 -3.57 -4.04
C THR A 32 9.86 -4.05 -5.43
N VAL A 33 8.72 -3.63 -5.98
CA VAL A 33 8.34 -3.93 -7.36
C VAL A 33 7.83 -2.66 -8.01
N ASN A 34 7.75 -2.64 -9.34
CA ASN A 34 7.41 -1.42 -10.07
C ASN A 34 6.21 -1.57 -11.01
N ASP A 35 5.49 -2.67 -10.95
CA ASP A 35 4.23 -2.82 -11.68
C ASP A 35 3.32 -3.82 -10.98
N GLY A 36 2.05 -3.87 -11.42
CA GLY A 36 1.05 -4.69 -10.73
C GLY A 36 1.23 -6.18 -10.92
N ARG A 37 1.80 -6.62 -12.04
CA ARG A 37 2.07 -8.05 -12.25
C ARG A 37 3.17 -8.52 -11.30
N ALA A 38 4.26 -7.76 -11.23
CA ALA A 38 5.35 -8.08 -10.33
C ALA A 38 4.88 -8.07 -8.87
N LEU A 39 3.93 -7.18 -8.53
CA LEU A 39 3.34 -7.15 -7.20
C LEU A 39 2.66 -8.48 -6.87
N LEU A 40 1.80 -8.98 -7.76
CA LEU A 40 1.08 -10.23 -7.52
C LEU A 40 2.04 -11.40 -7.35
N GLU A 41 3.09 -11.46 -8.16
CA GLU A 41 4.10 -12.51 -8.06
C GLU A 41 4.87 -12.42 -6.74
N ALA A 42 5.27 -11.21 -6.34
CA ALA A 42 6.05 -11.01 -5.12
C ALA A 42 5.24 -11.31 -3.86
N VAL A 43 3.95 -11.01 -3.86
CA VAL A 43 3.07 -11.34 -2.74
C VAL A 43 3.04 -12.85 -2.52
N HIS A 44 2.94 -13.60 -3.61
CA HIS A 44 2.89 -15.06 -3.55
C HIS A 44 4.18 -15.65 -2.96
N THR A 45 5.34 -15.10 -3.33
CA THR A 45 6.64 -15.62 -2.88
C THR A 45 7.05 -15.13 -1.50
N SER A 46 6.82 -13.85 -1.16
CA SER A 46 7.34 -13.28 0.07
C SER A 46 6.34 -13.25 1.21
N GLU A 47 5.06 -13.40 0.95
CA GLU A 47 3.99 -13.43 1.94
C GLU A 47 4.13 -12.30 2.97
N PRO A 48 4.11 -11.03 2.53
CA PRO A 48 4.30 -9.91 3.44
C PRO A 48 3.09 -9.70 4.36
N ASP A 49 3.31 -9.01 5.47
CA ASP A 49 2.22 -8.64 6.37
C ASP A 49 1.39 -7.50 5.80
N VAL A 50 2.05 -6.50 5.21
CA VAL A 50 1.39 -5.30 4.66
C VAL A 50 1.99 -4.98 3.30
N LEU A 51 1.12 -4.56 2.37
CA LEU A 51 1.50 -4.07 1.05
C LEU A 51 1.33 -2.55 1.02
N VAL A 52 2.36 -1.84 0.59
CA VAL A 52 2.25 -0.41 0.28
C VAL A 52 2.23 -0.29 -1.23
N VAL A 53 1.12 0.16 -1.80
CA VAL A 53 0.85 0.05 -3.23
C VAL A 53 0.48 1.40 -3.81
N ASP A 54 1.18 1.83 -4.86
CA ASP A 54 0.75 2.98 -5.65
C ASP A 54 -0.55 2.63 -6.37
N LEU A 55 -1.54 3.48 -6.23
CA LEU A 55 -2.85 3.28 -6.84
C LEU A 55 -2.75 3.16 -8.37
N SER A 56 -1.80 3.87 -8.97
CA SER A 56 -1.66 4.04 -10.42
C SER A 56 -0.55 3.21 -11.05
N LEU A 57 -0.30 2.00 -10.54
CA LEU A 57 0.73 1.14 -11.10
C LEU A 57 0.48 0.81 -12.57
N PRO A 58 1.55 0.65 -13.37
CA PRO A 58 1.39 0.19 -14.75
C PRO A 58 1.13 -1.30 -14.83
N VAL A 59 0.72 -1.78 -15.99
CA VAL A 59 0.41 -3.15 -16.38
C VAL A 59 -0.91 -3.60 -15.73
N ILE A 60 -0.94 -3.73 -14.42
CA ILE A 60 -2.16 -3.95 -13.63
C ILE A 60 -2.17 -2.85 -12.59
N THR A 61 -3.25 -2.08 -12.50
CA THR A 61 -3.33 -0.97 -11.54
C THR A 61 -3.34 -1.48 -10.11
N GLY A 62 -3.06 -0.59 -9.16
CA GLY A 62 -3.09 -0.95 -7.74
C GLY A 62 -4.47 -1.45 -7.32
N ILE A 63 -5.54 -0.80 -7.78
CA ILE A 63 -6.91 -1.22 -7.45
C ILE A 63 -7.23 -2.58 -8.05
N GLU A 64 -6.85 -2.82 -9.31
CA GLU A 64 -7.05 -4.11 -9.94
C GLU A 64 -6.30 -5.22 -9.20
N ALA A 65 -5.03 -4.97 -8.84
CA ALA A 65 -4.23 -5.93 -8.09
C ALA A 65 -4.88 -6.24 -6.74
N ALA A 66 -5.35 -5.21 -6.03
CA ALA A 66 -6.02 -5.39 -4.74
C ALA A 66 -7.27 -6.25 -4.88
N SER A 67 -8.07 -6.00 -5.92
CA SER A 67 -9.27 -6.79 -6.19
C SER A 67 -8.94 -8.26 -6.45
N ILE A 68 -7.87 -8.53 -7.19
CA ILE A 68 -7.42 -9.90 -7.45
C ILE A 68 -7.02 -10.57 -6.14
N LEU A 69 -6.22 -9.89 -5.31
CA LEU A 69 -5.77 -10.43 -4.03
C LEU A 69 -6.93 -10.71 -3.09
N LYS A 70 -7.95 -9.84 -3.10
CA LYS A 70 -9.15 -10.02 -2.29
C LYS A 70 -9.89 -11.30 -2.69
N LYS A 71 -10.02 -11.54 -4.00
CA LYS A 71 -10.68 -12.75 -4.51
C LYS A 71 -9.89 -14.02 -4.17
N MET A 72 -8.59 -13.89 -3.99
CA MET A 72 -7.72 -15.01 -3.61
C MET A 72 -7.63 -15.19 -2.10
N ASP A 73 -8.39 -14.43 -1.33
CA ASP A 73 -8.35 -14.44 0.14
C ASP A 73 -6.94 -14.23 0.69
N CYS A 74 -6.18 -13.32 0.05
CA CYS A 74 -4.82 -13.02 0.47
C CYS A 74 -4.83 -12.37 1.86
N PRO A 75 -4.04 -12.86 2.83
CA PRO A 75 -4.05 -12.29 4.18
C PRO A 75 -3.28 -10.99 4.33
N SER A 76 -2.47 -10.61 3.35
CA SER A 76 -1.70 -9.36 3.41
C SER A 76 -2.65 -8.16 3.43
N LYS A 77 -2.38 -7.20 4.31
CA LYS A 77 -3.18 -5.97 4.39
C LYS A 77 -2.65 -4.97 3.38
N ILE A 78 -3.53 -4.14 2.83
CA ILE A 78 -3.17 -3.22 1.76
C ILE A 78 -3.31 -1.78 2.22
N VAL A 79 -2.25 -0.99 2.00
CA VAL A 79 -2.23 0.47 2.18
C VAL A 79 -1.90 1.09 0.83
N PHE A 80 -2.82 1.87 0.29
CA PHE A 80 -2.54 2.60 -0.95
C PHE A 80 -1.77 3.88 -0.66
N LEU A 81 -0.84 4.19 -1.56
CA LEU A 81 -0.07 5.42 -1.56
C LEU A 81 -0.34 6.14 -2.88
N THR A 82 -0.83 7.38 -2.84
CA THR A 82 -1.36 8.02 -4.04
C THR A 82 -1.29 9.54 -3.98
N VAL A 83 -1.35 10.19 -5.14
CA VAL A 83 -1.53 11.65 -5.22
C VAL A 83 -3.01 12.05 -5.29
N HIS A 84 -3.91 11.10 -5.44
CA HIS A 84 -5.35 11.38 -5.62
C HIS A 84 -6.04 11.56 -4.27
N ASN A 85 -6.75 12.68 -4.10
CA ASN A 85 -7.47 12.96 -2.86
C ASN A 85 -8.99 12.96 -3.03
N ASP A 86 -9.49 12.36 -4.12
CA ASP A 86 -10.92 12.33 -4.43
C ASP A 86 -11.64 11.23 -3.68
N ALA A 87 -12.88 11.52 -3.28
CA ALA A 87 -13.73 10.55 -2.60
C ALA A 87 -13.96 9.28 -3.43
N ASP A 88 -14.05 9.42 -4.76
CA ASP A 88 -14.28 8.27 -5.65
C ASP A 88 -13.13 7.28 -5.59
N PHE A 89 -11.88 7.76 -5.56
CA PHE A 89 -10.73 6.87 -5.42
C PHE A 89 -10.69 6.20 -4.05
N VAL A 90 -11.05 6.92 -3.00
CA VAL A 90 -11.10 6.34 -1.65
C VAL A 90 -12.12 5.20 -1.60
N ARG A 91 -13.31 5.42 -2.16
CA ARG A 91 -14.35 4.38 -2.20
C ARG A 91 -13.89 3.16 -2.99
N ALA A 92 -13.28 3.39 -4.17
CA ALA A 92 -12.77 2.30 -5.00
C ALA A 92 -11.70 1.50 -4.27
N ALA A 93 -10.83 2.18 -3.52
CA ALA A 93 -9.78 1.53 -2.74
C ALA A 93 -10.38 0.65 -1.64
N HIS A 94 -11.36 1.17 -0.91
CA HIS A 94 -12.04 0.40 0.16
C HIS A 94 -12.78 -0.79 -0.42
N ASP A 95 -13.48 -0.61 -1.53
CA ASP A 95 -14.21 -1.70 -2.19
C ASP A 95 -13.26 -2.80 -2.67
N ALA A 96 -12.04 -2.43 -3.05
CA ALA A 96 -11.02 -3.40 -3.46
C ALA A 96 -10.37 -4.11 -2.27
N GLY A 97 -10.72 -3.72 -1.03
CA GLY A 97 -10.25 -4.40 0.17
C GLY A 97 -9.11 -3.71 0.91
N ALA A 98 -8.71 -2.50 0.50
CA ALA A 98 -7.63 -1.79 1.18
C ALA A 98 -8.11 -1.22 2.51
N LEU A 99 -7.23 -1.24 3.51
CA LEU A 99 -7.49 -0.64 4.81
C LEU A 99 -6.86 0.74 4.94
N GLY A 100 -5.77 1.01 4.22
CA GLY A 100 -5.07 2.29 4.29
C GLY A 100 -5.14 3.07 3.00
N TYR A 101 -5.23 4.38 3.12
CA TYR A 101 -5.22 5.30 1.99
C TYR A 101 -4.40 6.52 2.38
N VAL A 102 -3.19 6.65 1.84
CA VAL A 102 -2.22 7.66 2.24
C VAL A 102 -1.85 8.53 1.05
N LEU A 103 -1.88 9.84 1.24
CA LEU A 103 -1.43 10.78 0.22
C LEU A 103 0.09 10.87 0.21
N LYS A 104 0.69 10.85 -0.99
CA LYS A 104 2.15 10.87 -1.14
C LYS A 104 2.80 12.07 -0.48
N GLN A 105 2.16 13.24 -0.52
CA GLN A 105 2.72 14.44 0.09
C GLN A 105 2.72 14.39 1.63
N GLN A 106 2.03 13.42 2.22
CA GLN A 106 1.96 13.28 3.68
C GLN A 106 2.49 11.95 4.17
N MET A 107 3.22 11.22 3.33
CA MET A 107 3.64 9.86 3.65
C MET A 107 4.58 9.79 4.86
N THR A 108 5.37 10.83 5.10
CA THR A 108 6.33 10.82 6.21
C THR A 108 5.63 10.64 7.56
N THR A 109 4.49 11.28 7.75
CA THR A 109 3.72 11.17 9.00
C THR A 109 2.69 10.06 8.93
N ASP A 110 2.01 9.92 7.79
CA ASP A 110 0.82 9.08 7.70
C ASP A 110 1.10 7.62 7.36
N LEU A 111 2.16 7.33 6.60
CA LEU A 111 2.38 5.97 6.13
C LEU A 111 2.69 4.99 7.26
N PRO A 112 3.57 5.31 8.22
CA PRO A 112 3.81 4.38 9.33
C PRO A 112 2.52 4.11 10.14
N GLU A 113 1.74 5.13 10.42
CA GLU A 113 0.48 4.96 11.16
C GLU A 113 -0.49 4.09 10.38
N ALA A 114 -0.60 4.31 9.07
CA ALA A 114 -1.49 3.52 8.22
C ALA A 114 -1.09 2.04 8.21
N ILE A 115 0.22 1.75 8.15
CA ILE A 115 0.72 0.38 8.17
C ILE A 115 0.36 -0.31 9.48
N ASP A 116 0.60 0.35 10.61
CA ASP A 116 0.31 -0.22 11.92
C ASP A 116 -1.19 -0.48 12.08
N LYS A 117 -2.03 0.46 11.66
CA LYS A 117 -3.48 0.30 11.74
C LYS A 117 -3.97 -0.80 10.81
N ALA A 118 -3.46 -0.84 9.58
CA ALA A 118 -3.86 -1.88 8.62
C ALA A 118 -3.53 -3.27 9.15
N PHE A 119 -2.35 -3.43 9.75
CA PHE A 119 -1.97 -4.71 10.32
C PHE A 119 -2.92 -5.13 11.44
N ALA A 120 -3.41 -4.16 12.21
CA ALA A 120 -4.39 -4.40 13.27
C ALA A 120 -5.82 -4.60 12.74
N GLY A 121 -6.04 -4.51 11.44
CA GLY A 121 -7.36 -4.63 10.83
C GLY A 121 -8.17 -3.35 10.86
N GLU A 122 -7.54 -2.22 11.16
CA GLU A 122 -8.21 -0.91 11.27
C GLU A 122 -7.97 -0.08 10.03
N GLN A 123 -8.94 0.77 9.70
CA GLN A 123 -8.85 1.66 8.57
C GLN A 123 -8.07 2.94 8.91
N PHE A 124 -7.36 3.47 7.93
CA PHE A 124 -6.70 4.77 8.02
C PHE A 124 -6.81 5.49 6.68
N THR A 125 -7.20 6.76 6.72
CA THR A 125 -7.21 7.62 5.53
C THR A 125 -6.52 8.93 5.91
N SER A 126 -5.60 9.42 5.07
CA SER A 126 -4.91 10.69 5.33
C SER A 126 -5.94 11.79 5.62
N PRO A 127 -5.76 12.57 6.70
CA PRO A 127 -6.76 13.57 7.09
C PRO A 127 -7.07 14.63 6.03
N SER A 128 -6.13 14.89 5.13
CA SER A 128 -6.34 15.90 4.08
C SER A 128 -7.07 15.35 2.85
N VAL A 129 -7.44 14.07 2.84
CA VAL A 129 -8.28 13.53 1.78
C VAL A 129 -9.66 14.17 1.89
N ARG A 130 -10.21 14.58 0.75
CA ARG A 130 -11.52 15.20 0.73
C ARG A 130 -12.57 14.26 1.29
N ASP A 131 -13.40 14.84 2.13
CA ASP A 131 -14.46 14.11 2.76
C ASP A 131 -15.47 13.61 1.73
N VAL A 132 -16.05 12.48 2.01
CA VAL A 132 -16.95 11.78 1.08
C VAL A 132 -18.38 12.21 1.30
#